data_99df4fe09185cab541536a02fc452465
#
_entry.id   99df4fe09185cab541536a02fc452465
#
_cell.length_a   1.000
_cell.length_b   1.000
_cell.length_c   1.000
_cell.angle_alpha   90.00
_cell.angle_beta   90.00
_cell.angle_gamma   90.00
#
_symmetry.space_group_name_H-M   'P 1'
#
loop_
_entity.id
_entity.type
_entity.pdbx_description
1 polymer ?
#
loop_
_entity_poly.entity_id
_entity_poly.type
_entity_poly.pdbx_seq_one_letter_code
_entity_poly.pdbx_strand_id
1 'polypeptide(L)'
;MQKIKLKNNLEIVDIQSIFGYTETIGENDRRETLVIKALNNTVDNLNTILFADTTVLDSITILGQEEQIINQETQEKGLVWVTQGIHERYNLPCSITKDIINNVIEVKIARKSTLEQHLLETQLAIAELGTMLGGTI
;
A
#
# COMPACT_ATOMS: atom_id res chain seq x y z
N MET A 1 5.48 5.14 -16.69
CA MET A 1 4.36 4.70 -15.87
C MET A 1 4.86 4.07 -14.58
N GLN A 2 4.08 4.09 -13.53
CA GLN A 2 4.48 3.55 -12.23
C GLN A 2 3.74 2.24 -11.95
N LYS A 3 4.30 1.44 -11.06
CA LYS A 3 3.63 0.29 -10.46
C LYS A 3 3.94 0.25 -8.97
N ILE A 4 3.14 -0.46 -8.21
CA ILE A 4 3.38 -0.69 -6.80
C ILE A 4 3.59 -2.17 -6.53
N LYS A 5 4.44 -2.45 -5.57
CA LYS A 5 4.70 -3.81 -5.08
C LYS A 5 4.33 -3.86 -3.61
N LEU A 6 3.48 -4.80 -3.26
CA LEU A 6 2.99 -4.97 -1.90
C LEU A 6 3.95 -5.85 -1.08
N LYS A 7 3.72 -5.93 0.22
CA LYS A 7 4.56 -6.73 1.12
C LYS A 7 4.61 -8.22 0.73
N ASN A 8 3.53 -8.75 0.16
CA ASN A 8 3.46 -10.13 -0.32
C ASN A 8 4.04 -10.35 -1.72
N ASN A 9 4.74 -9.34 -2.27
CA ASN A 9 5.34 -9.33 -3.61
C ASN A 9 4.34 -9.28 -4.78
N LEU A 10 3.05 -9.14 -4.53
CA LEU A 10 2.10 -8.86 -5.59
C LEU A 10 2.30 -7.43 -6.12
N GLU A 11 2.17 -7.27 -7.43
CA GLU A 11 2.34 -6.00 -8.08
C GLU A 11 1.02 -5.51 -8.67
N ILE A 12 0.78 -4.20 -8.58
CA ILE A 12 -0.31 -3.52 -9.28
C ILE A 12 0.32 -2.59 -10.30
N VAL A 13 0.07 -2.87 -11.57
CA VAL A 13 0.63 -2.11 -12.70
C VAL A 13 -0.32 -0.99 -13.12
N ASP A 14 0.12 -0.17 -14.07
CA ASP A 14 -0.66 0.93 -14.64
C ASP A 14 -1.15 1.92 -13.57
N ILE A 15 -0.26 2.32 -12.70
CA ILE A 15 -0.52 3.34 -11.70
C ILE A 15 -0.35 4.72 -12.35
N GLN A 16 -1.42 5.51 -12.34
CA GLN A 16 -1.42 6.86 -12.88
C GLN A 16 -0.72 7.84 -11.96
N SER A 17 -1.03 7.78 -10.67
CA SER A 17 -0.43 8.66 -9.67
C SER A 17 -0.54 8.08 -8.27
N ILE A 18 0.40 8.48 -7.42
CA ILE A 18 0.41 8.16 -5.99
C ILE A 18 0.80 9.46 -5.29
N PHE A 19 -0.04 9.91 -4.36
CA PHE A 19 0.30 11.07 -3.54
C PHE A 19 -0.24 10.93 -2.13
N GLY A 20 0.46 11.56 -1.18
CA GLY A 20 0.08 11.57 0.22
C GLY A 20 -0.35 12.94 0.69
N TYR A 21 -1.29 12.98 1.62
CA TYR A 21 -1.73 14.19 2.30
C TYR A 21 -2.30 13.83 3.67
N THR A 22 -2.55 14.83 4.49
CA THR A 22 -3.19 14.63 5.78
C THR A 22 -4.68 14.93 5.66
N GLU A 23 -5.51 13.98 6.03
CA GLU A 23 -6.97 14.10 5.96
C GLU A 23 -7.58 13.81 7.34
N THR A 24 -8.68 14.48 7.63
CA THR A 24 -9.49 14.17 8.82
C THR A 24 -10.43 13.02 8.46
N ILE A 25 -10.22 11.88 9.11
CA ILE A 25 -11.04 10.68 8.94
C ILE A 25 -11.88 10.53 10.22
N GLY A 26 -13.20 10.64 10.08
CA GLY A 26 -14.07 10.66 11.24
C GLY A 26 -13.96 11.96 12.02
N GLU A 27 -14.41 11.94 13.26
CA GLU A 27 -14.47 13.13 14.13
C GLU A 27 -13.12 13.32 14.85
N ASN A 28 -12.43 14.43 14.54
CA ASN A 28 -11.15 14.79 15.15
C ASN A 28 -9.97 13.82 14.93
N ASP A 29 -10.04 12.97 13.91
CA ASP A 29 -8.98 12.00 13.60
C ASP A 29 -8.25 12.41 12.33
N ARG A 30 -7.10 13.07 12.50
CA ARG A 30 -6.24 13.47 11.38
C ARG A 30 -5.18 12.40 11.15
N ARG A 31 -5.14 11.87 9.90
CA ARG A 31 -4.21 10.82 9.51
C ARG A 31 -3.50 11.16 8.22
N GLU A 32 -2.27 10.70 8.10
CA GLU A 32 -1.60 10.66 6.82
C GLU A 32 -2.33 9.67 5.92
N THR A 33 -2.71 10.13 4.73
CA THR A 33 -3.50 9.37 3.78
C THR A 33 -2.76 9.27 2.47
N LEU A 34 -2.78 8.10 1.86
CA LEU A 34 -2.18 7.85 0.56
C LEU A 34 -3.30 7.62 -0.44
N VAL A 35 -3.24 8.32 -1.57
CA VAL A 35 -4.19 8.17 -2.68
C VAL A 35 -3.47 7.56 -3.87
N ILE A 36 -3.98 6.42 -4.31
CA ILE A 36 -3.44 5.67 -5.45
C ILE A 36 -4.47 5.69 -6.55
N LYS A 37 -4.10 6.20 -7.73
CA LYS A 37 -4.97 6.19 -8.91
C LYS A 37 -4.46 5.13 -9.88
N ALA A 38 -5.29 4.11 -10.12
CA ALA A 38 -4.97 2.98 -10.97
C ALA A 38 -5.80 2.99 -12.25
N LEU A 39 -5.17 2.61 -13.35
CA LEU A 39 -5.80 2.42 -14.65
C LEU A 39 -5.95 0.93 -14.93
N ASN A 40 -6.80 0.58 -15.90
CA ASN A 40 -6.92 -0.79 -16.41
C ASN A 40 -7.16 -1.83 -15.32
N ASN A 41 -8.01 -1.50 -14.35
CA ASN A 41 -8.30 -2.38 -13.22
C ASN A 41 -9.78 -2.36 -12.87
N THR A 42 -10.20 -3.18 -11.91
CA THR A 42 -11.57 -3.22 -11.40
C THR A 42 -11.57 -2.99 -9.89
N VAL A 43 -12.69 -2.45 -9.39
CA VAL A 43 -12.89 -2.25 -7.95
C VAL A 43 -12.79 -3.58 -7.21
N ASP A 44 -13.42 -4.63 -7.74
CA ASP A 44 -13.40 -5.96 -7.12
C ASP A 44 -12.00 -6.54 -7.04
N ASN A 45 -11.20 -6.41 -8.10
CA ASN A 45 -9.83 -6.90 -8.12
C ASN A 45 -8.97 -6.18 -7.10
N LEU A 46 -9.03 -4.84 -7.06
CA LEU A 46 -8.26 -4.05 -6.10
C LEU A 46 -8.71 -4.31 -4.66
N ASN A 47 -10.01 -4.45 -4.43
CA ASN A 47 -10.53 -4.80 -3.11
C ASN A 47 -9.97 -6.15 -2.62
N THR A 48 -9.93 -7.13 -3.51
CA THR A 48 -9.40 -8.46 -3.20
C THR A 48 -7.89 -8.42 -2.91
N ILE A 49 -7.13 -7.69 -3.73
CA ILE A 49 -5.66 -7.62 -3.59
C ILE A 49 -5.26 -6.82 -2.36
N LEU A 50 -5.94 -5.69 -2.10
CA LEU A 50 -5.51 -4.72 -1.10
C LEU A 50 -6.21 -4.87 0.25
N PHE A 51 -7.50 -5.17 0.26
CA PHE A 51 -8.33 -5.05 1.45
C PHE A 51 -8.79 -6.38 2.05
N ALA A 52 -8.64 -7.49 1.34
CA ALA A 52 -8.94 -8.81 1.89
C ALA A 52 -7.99 -9.18 3.04
N ASP A 53 -6.72 -8.79 2.89
CA ASP A 53 -5.71 -8.91 3.94
C ASP A 53 -4.87 -7.63 3.95
N THR A 54 -5.17 -6.72 4.87
CA THR A 54 -4.54 -5.40 4.92
C THR A 54 -3.08 -5.43 5.37
N THR A 55 -2.58 -6.57 5.84
CA THR A 55 -1.15 -6.69 6.17
C THR A 55 -0.25 -6.56 4.94
N VAL A 56 -0.78 -6.80 3.75
CA VAL A 56 -0.03 -6.59 2.49
C VAL A 56 0.32 -5.11 2.28
N LEU A 57 -0.42 -4.20 2.92
CA LEU A 57 -0.21 -2.75 2.85
C LEU A 57 0.82 -2.23 3.86
N ASP A 58 1.37 -3.09 4.72
CA ASP A 58 2.38 -2.67 5.70
C ASP A 58 3.63 -2.10 5.03
N SER A 59 3.91 -2.53 3.82
CA SER A 59 5.01 -1.99 3.01
C SER A 59 4.57 -1.91 1.55
N ILE A 60 4.53 -0.70 1.01
CA ILE A 60 4.18 -0.42 -0.39
C ILE A 60 5.40 0.19 -1.05
N THR A 61 5.99 -0.53 -2.00
CA THR A 61 7.13 -0.05 -2.78
C THR A 61 6.64 0.55 -4.09
N ILE A 62 7.03 1.78 -4.36
CA ILE A 62 6.72 2.46 -5.62
C ILE A 62 7.87 2.23 -6.58
N LEU A 63 7.56 1.67 -7.74
CA LEU A 63 8.51 1.42 -8.81
C LEU A 63 8.16 2.29 -10.01
N GLY A 64 9.17 2.93 -10.56
CA GLY A 64 9.05 3.69 -11.80
C GLY A 64 10.04 3.21 -12.83
N GLN A 65 9.83 3.59 -14.09
CA GLN A 65 10.74 3.25 -15.17
C GLN A 65 11.77 4.34 -15.35
N GLU A 66 13.02 3.94 -15.51
CA GLU A 66 14.14 4.82 -15.74
C GLU A 66 14.98 4.28 -16.90
N GLU A 67 15.45 5.17 -17.77
CA GLU A 67 16.33 4.79 -18.85
C GLU A 67 17.74 4.57 -18.33
N GLN A 68 18.28 3.38 -18.54
CA GLN A 68 19.63 3.02 -18.13
C GLN A 68 20.36 2.29 -19.24
N ILE A 69 21.68 2.32 -19.20
CA ILE A 69 22.51 1.56 -20.13
C ILE A 69 22.43 0.07 -19.76
N ILE A 70 21.86 -0.74 -20.64
CA ILE A 70 21.68 -2.18 -20.44
C ILE A 70 22.80 -3.01 -21.06
N ASN A 71 23.57 -2.42 -21.99
CA ASN A 71 24.73 -3.06 -22.59
C ASN A 71 25.88 -2.04 -22.65
N GLN A 72 26.91 -2.26 -21.84
CA GLN A 72 28.07 -1.38 -21.72
C GLN A 72 28.91 -1.32 -23.01
N GLU A 73 28.98 -2.39 -23.75
CA GLU A 73 29.79 -2.47 -24.99
C GLU A 73 29.16 -1.68 -26.12
N THR A 74 27.84 -1.79 -26.30
CA THR A 74 27.12 -1.10 -27.37
C THR A 74 26.51 0.21 -26.96
N GLN A 75 26.56 0.57 -25.65
CA GLN A 75 25.88 1.72 -25.06
C GLN A 75 24.36 1.71 -25.30
N GLU A 76 23.80 0.52 -25.48
CA GLU A 76 22.37 0.35 -25.66
C GLU A 76 21.63 0.71 -24.36
N LYS A 77 20.59 1.53 -24.49
CA LYS A 77 19.74 1.97 -23.39
C LYS A 77 18.41 1.25 -23.39
N GLY A 78 17.89 0.99 -22.22
CA GLY A 78 16.58 0.40 -22.04
C GLY A 78 15.90 0.92 -20.79
N LEU A 79 14.60 0.67 -20.69
CA LEU A 79 13.81 1.04 -19.51
C LEU A 79 13.93 -0.07 -18.46
N VAL A 80 14.28 0.32 -17.24
CA VAL A 80 14.36 -0.59 -16.10
C VAL A 80 13.47 -0.06 -14.98
N TRP A 81 12.94 -0.99 -14.19
CA TRP A 81 12.17 -0.64 -13.00
C TRP A 81 13.11 -0.31 -11.84
N VAL A 82 12.89 0.85 -11.24
CA VAL A 82 13.68 1.30 -10.09
C VAL A 82 12.76 1.69 -8.94
N THR A 83 13.21 1.46 -7.72
CA THR A 83 12.46 1.86 -6.53
C THR A 83 12.52 3.38 -6.39
N GLN A 84 11.37 4.02 -6.40
CA GLN A 84 11.23 5.46 -6.23
C GLN A 84 10.88 5.85 -4.79
N GLY A 85 10.30 4.95 -4.04
CA GLY A 85 9.95 5.20 -2.64
C GLY A 85 9.28 3.99 -2.00
N ILE A 86 9.22 4.02 -0.68
CA ILE A 86 8.55 3.01 0.12
C ILE A 86 7.64 3.73 1.11
N HIS A 87 6.38 3.32 1.15
CA HIS A 87 5.41 3.79 2.13
C HIS A 87 5.09 2.67 3.10
N GLU A 88 5.16 2.96 4.38
CA GLU A 88 4.93 1.96 5.43
C GLU A 88 3.72 2.30 6.28
N ARG A 89 3.04 1.29 6.78
CA ARG A 89 1.93 1.40 7.73
C ARG A 89 0.66 2.06 7.18
N TYR A 90 0.48 2.12 5.87
CA TYR A 90 -0.75 2.61 5.24
C TYR A 90 -1.79 1.49 5.12
N ASN A 91 -2.07 0.81 6.23
CA ASN A 91 -2.90 -0.39 6.26
C ASN A 91 -4.30 -0.18 6.84
N LEU A 92 -4.75 1.07 6.89
CA LEU A 92 -6.13 1.40 7.25
C LEU A 92 -6.93 1.68 5.96
N PRO A 93 -7.81 0.76 5.53
CA PRO A 93 -8.63 0.98 4.33
C PRO A 93 -9.60 2.12 4.53
N CYS A 94 -9.69 3.02 3.57
CA CYS A 94 -10.63 4.13 3.59
C CYS A 94 -11.70 3.99 2.51
N SER A 95 -11.30 3.91 1.24
CA SER A 95 -12.25 3.81 0.13
C SER A 95 -11.61 3.30 -1.14
N ILE A 96 -12.44 2.69 -2.00
CA ILE A 96 -12.12 2.44 -3.40
C ILE A 96 -13.28 3.04 -4.20
N THR A 97 -12.96 3.99 -5.09
CA THR A 97 -13.96 4.70 -5.87
C THR A 97 -13.59 4.67 -7.35
N LYS A 98 -14.54 4.35 -8.22
CA LYS A 98 -14.33 4.38 -9.66
C LYS A 98 -14.86 5.68 -10.25
N ASP A 99 -13.99 6.38 -10.97
CA ASP A 99 -14.37 7.48 -11.84
C ASP A 99 -14.73 6.91 -13.22
N ILE A 100 -16.01 6.87 -13.51
CA ILE A 100 -16.55 6.27 -14.74
C ILE A 100 -16.14 7.09 -15.97
N ILE A 101 -16.06 8.41 -15.84
CA ILE A 101 -15.76 9.31 -16.95
C ILE A 101 -14.32 9.15 -17.41
N ASN A 102 -13.37 9.12 -16.48
CA ASN A 102 -11.94 9.02 -16.76
C ASN A 102 -11.42 7.57 -16.72
N ASN A 103 -12.27 6.62 -16.36
CA ASN A 103 -11.91 5.20 -16.22
C ASN A 103 -10.72 4.98 -15.28
N VAL A 104 -10.70 5.70 -14.17
CA VAL A 104 -9.67 5.62 -13.14
C VAL A 104 -10.29 5.10 -11.84
N ILE A 105 -9.56 4.25 -11.14
CA ILE A 105 -9.95 3.79 -9.81
C ILE A 105 -9.07 4.49 -8.78
N GLU A 106 -9.69 5.16 -7.84
CA GLU A 106 -9.02 5.84 -6.75
C GLU A 106 -9.11 4.99 -5.48
N VAL A 107 -7.95 4.65 -4.93
CA VAL A 107 -7.83 3.91 -3.68
C VAL A 107 -7.28 4.87 -2.63
N LYS A 108 -8.01 5.02 -1.52
CA LYS A 108 -7.54 5.76 -0.34
C LYS A 108 -7.21 4.80 0.77
N ILE A 109 -6.01 4.93 1.31
CA ILE A 109 -5.56 4.18 2.49
C ILE A 109 -4.90 5.16 3.45
N ALA A 110 -5.10 4.94 4.73
CA ALA A 110 -4.55 5.80 5.77
C ALA A 110 -3.52 5.05 6.61
N ARG A 111 -2.66 5.82 7.25
CA ARG A 111 -1.65 5.29 8.16
C ARG A 111 -2.25 5.11 9.55
N LYS A 112 -2.03 3.96 10.16
CA LYS A 112 -2.34 3.76 11.57
C LYS A 112 -1.41 4.62 12.41
N SER A 113 -1.95 5.22 13.47
CA SER A 113 -1.12 5.98 14.40
C SER A 113 -0.14 5.06 15.12
N THR A 114 0.97 5.63 15.60
CA THR A 114 1.94 4.87 16.39
C THR A 114 1.28 4.24 17.62
N LEU A 115 0.38 4.96 18.26
CA LEU A 115 -0.36 4.46 19.43
C LEU A 115 -1.23 3.24 19.06
N GLU A 116 -1.94 3.28 17.94
CA GLU A 116 -2.76 2.16 17.48
C GLU A 116 -1.90 0.94 17.17
N GLN A 117 -0.75 1.15 16.54
CA GLN A 117 0.18 0.08 16.22
C GLN A 117 0.72 -0.58 17.49
N HIS A 118 1.14 0.21 18.48
CA HIS A 118 1.59 -0.29 19.77
C HIS A 118 0.50 -1.02 20.52
N LEU A 119 -0.73 -0.52 20.45
CA LEU A 119 -1.88 -1.16 21.09
C LEU A 119 -2.15 -2.54 20.49
N LEU A 120 -2.10 -2.66 19.17
CA LEU A 120 -2.25 -3.96 18.49
C LEU A 120 -1.15 -4.93 18.86
N GLU A 121 0.10 -4.49 18.88
CA GLU A 121 1.24 -5.31 19.29
C GLU A 121 1.10 -5.78 20.74
N THR A 122 0.66 -4.90 21.62
CA THR A 122 0.41 -5.24 23.04
C THR A 122 -0.71 -6.25 23.18
N GLN A 123 -1.80 -6.10 22.43
CA GLN A 123 -2.92 -7.06 22.45
C GLN A 123 -2.49 -8.43 21.94
N LEU A 124 -1.67 -8.50 20.90
CA LEU A 124 -1.11 -9.75 20.39
C LEU A 124 -0.20 -10.40 21.43
N ALA A 125 0.67 -9.63 22.08
CA ALA A 125 1.56 -10.15 23.13
C ALA A 125 0.77 -10.69 24.32
N ILE A 126 -0.28 -10.02 24.74
CA ILE A 126 -1.18 -10.49 25.81
C ILE A 126 -1.89 -11.77 25.40
N ALA A 127 -2.36 -11.85 24.16
CA ALA A 127 -3.02 -13.04 23.64
C ALA A 127 -2.08 -14.26 23.62
N GLU A 128 -0.84 -14.06 23.17
CA GLU A 128 0.19 -15.11 23.16
C GLU A 128 0.52 -15.57 24.58
N LEU A 129 0.70 -14.63 25.52
CA LEU A 129 0.96 -14.93 26.92
C LEU A 129 -0.21 -15.70 27.55
N GLY A 130 -1.44 -15.27 27.28
CA GLY A 130 -2.65 -15.93 27.72
C GLY A 130 -2.75 -17.37 27.21
N THR A 131 -2.38 -17.60 25.94
CA THR A 131 -2.33 -18.93 25.35
C THR A 131 -1.30 -19.82 26.05
N MET A 132 -0.12 -19.28 26.33
CA MET A 132 0.94 -20.00 27.03
C MET A 132 0.54 -20.36 28.47
N LEU A 133 -0.09 -19.44 29.18
CA LEU A 133 -0.54 -19.64 30.55
C LEU A 133 -1.85 -20.43 30.63
N GLY A 134 -2.76 -20.20 29.66
CA GLY A 134 -4.06 -20.85 29.61
C GLY A 134 -3.97 -22.38 29.44
N GLY A 135 -2.89 -22.86 28.81
CA GLY A 135 -2.62 -24.29 28.70
C GLY A 135 -2.28 -24.96 30.05
N THR A 136 -2.00 -24.16 31.08
CA THR A 136 -1.65 -24.66 32.43
C THR A 136 -2.78 -24.45 33.44
N ILE A 137 -3.84 -23.82 33.03
CA ILE A 137 -5.05 -23.63 33.83
C ILE A 137 -6.16 -24.61 33.37
#